data_4c586fef7f34226142130e06f3194cd1
#
_entry.id   4c586fef7f34226142130e06f3194cd1
#
_cell.length_a   1.000
_cell.length_b   1.000
_cell.length_c   1.000
_cell.angle_alpha   90.00
_cell.angle_beta   90.00
_cell.angle_gamma   90.00
#
_symmetry.space_group_name_H-M   'P 1'
#
loop_
_entity.id
_entity.type
_entity.pdbx_description
1 polymer ?
#
loop_
_entity_poly.entity_id
_entity_poly.type
_entity_poly.pdbx_seq_one_letter_code
_entity_poly.pdbx_strand_id
1 'polypeptide(L)'
;MNERATAEFMKIWTERVQRDYAAAMLEWLERETDFFEAPASTKHHGAHPGGLVEHSLNVYRRLRQITVLETYGTTLAPELAEGVEETVAILGLLHDVCKVGVYHTETKRRKNQATGFWEDYQAYVFRDPLPLGHGEKSLYLIQRHMDLEPEEALAIRCIWEPMTAR
;
A
#
# COMPACT_ATOMS: atom_id res chain seq x y z
N MET A 1 -2.98 6.83 13.68
CA MET A 1 -1.90 5.87 13.26
C MET A 1 -2.20 4.50 13.85
N ASN A 2 -2.05 3.44 13.07
CA ASN A 2 -2.12 2.07 13.58
C ASN A 2 -0.70 1.62 13.98
N GLU A 3 -0.34 1.84 15.24
CA GLU A 3 1.02 1.59 15.76
C GLU A 3 1.48 0.14 15.53
N ARG A 4 0.59 -0.84 15.66
CA ARG A 4 0.91 -2.25 15.45
C ARG A 4 1.23 -2.54 13.97
N ALA A 5 0.40 -2.04 13.05
CA ALA A 5 0.64 -2.23 11.63
C ALA A 5 1.90 -1.50 11.17
N THR A 6 2.13 -0.28 11.66
CA THR A 6 3.35 0.48 11.40
C THR A 6 4.61 -0.29 11.86
N ALA A 7 4.62 -0.78 13.10
CA ALA A 7 5.75 -1.54 13.63
C ALA A 7 6.00 -2.84 12.84
N GLU A 8 4.95 -3.53 12.41
CA GLU A 8 5.06 -4.73 11.58
C GLU A 8 5.62 -4.40 10.19
N PHE A 9 5.15 -3.33 9.54
CA PHE A 9 5.68 -2.86 8.26
C PHE A 9 7.18 -2.57 8.36
N MET A 10 7.58 -1.77 9.37
CA MET A 10 8.97 -1.41 9.62
C MET A 10 9.86 -2.64 9.81
N LYS A 11 9.39 -3.62 10.59
CA LYS A 11 10.10 -4.86 10.81
C LYS A 11 10.30 -5.64 9.51
N ILE A 12 9.23 -5.86 8.74
CA ILE A 12 9.30 -6.59 7.47
C ILE A 12 10.22 -5.87 6.50
N TRP A 13 10.09 -4.55 6.37
CA TRP A 13 10.93 -3.75 5.50
C TRP A 13 12.41 -3.90 5.84
N THR A 14 12.77 -3.67 7.10
CA THR A 14 14.17 -3.73 7.58
C THR A 14 14.77 -5.13 7.47
N GLU A 15 13.96 -6.17 7.67
CA GLU A 15 14.45 -7.56 7.62
C GLU A 15 14.52 -8.12 6.19
N ARG A 16 13.69 -7.64 5.26
CA ARG A 16 13.49 -8.26 3.94
C ARG A 16 13.97 -7.43 2.76
N VAL A 17 14.07 -6.11 2.91
CA VAL A 17 14.50 -5.22 1.81
C VAL A 17 15.90 -4.69 2.11
N GLN A 18 16.90 -5.25 1.42
CA GLN A 18 18.32 -5.01 1.70
C GLN A 18 19.05 -4.28 0.56
N ARG A 19 18.34 -3.95 -0.52
CA ARG A 19 18.93 -3.27 -1.69
C ARG A 19 19.33 -1.83 -1.39
N ASP A 20 20.14 -1.27 -2.26
CA ASP A 20 20.54 0.13 -2.20
C ASP A 20 19.30 1.05 -2.17
N TYR A 21 19.39 2.10 -1.37
CA TYR A 21 18.33 3.10 -1.16
C TYR A 21 17.04 2.61 -0.47
N ALA A 22 16.97 1.37 0.00
CA ALA A 22 15.82 0.90 0.79
C ALA A 22 15.57 1.77 2.04
N ALA A 23 16.64 2.23 2.69
CA ALA A 23 16.55 3.14 3.83
C ALA A 23 15.99 4.52 3.43
N ALA A 24 16.37 5.06 2.26
CA ALA A 24 15.86 6.33 1.76
C ALA A 24 14.36 6.24 1.42
N MET A 25 13.93 5.12 0.83
CA MET A 25 12.51 4.86 0.57
C MET A 25 11.69 4.83 1.86
N LEU A 26 12.19 4.14 2.90
CA LEU A 26 11.53 4.09 4.20
C LEU A 26 11.45 5.47 4.86
N GLU A 27 12.57 6.22 4.87
CA GLU A 27 12.62 7.58 5.42
C GLU A 27 11.63 8.53 4.74
N TRP A 28 11.50 8.43 3.41
CA TRP A 28 10.50 9.21 2.66
C TRP A 28 9.07 8.85 3.08
N LEU A 29 8.74 7.55 3.20
CA LEU A 29 7.42 7.11 3.66
C LEU A 29 7.08 7.63 5.05
N GLU A 30 8.06 7.64 5.97
CA GLU A 30 7.86 8.06 7.36
C GLU A 30 7.75 9.57 7.54
N ARG A 31 8.58 10.33 6.84
CA ARG A 31 8.79 11.75 7.13
C ARG A 31 8.11 12.69 6.16
N GLU A 32 7.91 12.25 4.93
CA GLU A 32 7.45 13.14 3.86
C GLU A 32 6.07 12.75 3.33
N THR A 33 5.48 11.64 3.83
CA THR A 33 4.17 11.18 3.41
C THR A 33 3.26 10.87 4.60
N ASP A 34 1.98 10.70 4.28
CA ASP A 34 0.95 10.24 5.22
C ASP A 34 0.73 8.70 5.16
N PHE A 35 1.67 7.93 4.58
CA PHE A 35 1.49 6.50 4.29
C PHE A 35 0.99 5.70 5.49
N PHE A 36 1.54 5.95 6.69
CA PHE A 36 1.18 5.24 7.91
C PHE A 36 -0.10 5.75 8.58
N GLU A 37 -0.66 6.85 8.09
CA GLU A 37 -1.90 7.47 8.59
C GLU A 37 -3.04 7.45 7.58
N ALA A 38 -2.71 7.39 6.29
CA ALA A 38 -3.67 7.43 5.21
C ALA A 38 -4.67 6.27 5.25
N PRO A 39 -5.93 6.48 4.84
CA PRO A 39 -6.86 5.39 4.58
C PRO A 39 -6.50 4.70 3.24
N ALA A 40 -6.92 3.44 3.08
CA ALA A 40 -6.79 2.74 1.80
C ALA A 40 -7.88 3.11 0.78
N SER A 41 -8.99 3.68 1.24
CA SER A 41 -10.13 4.08 0.41
C SER A 41 -10.98 5.16 1.08
N THR A 42 -11.93 5.74 0.33
CA THR A 42 -12.88 6.73 0.89
C THR A 42 -14.06 6.11 1.62
N LYS A 43 -14.47 4.87 1.27
CA LYS A 43 -15.74 4.28 1.75
C LYS A 43 -15.72 2.78 1.93
N HIS A 44 -14.73 2.09 1.33
CA HIS A 44 -14.64 0.64 1.35
C HIS A 44 -13.73 0.16 2.48
N HIS A 45 -13.19 -1.05 2.35
CA HIS A 45 -12.23 -1.58 3.32
C HIS A 45 -11.02 -0.64 3.48
N GLY A 46 -10.54 -0.48 4.71
CA GLY A 46 -9.43 0.41 5.02
C GLY A 46 -9.78 1.90 4.99
N ALA A 47 -11.08 2.30 5.03
CA ALA A 47 -11.52 3.70 5.10
C ALA A 47 -11.41 4.27 6.53
N HIS A 48 -10.23 4.14 7.13
CA HIS A 48 -9.91 4.62 8.48
C HIS A 48 -8.40 4.98 8.56
N PRO A 49 -7.99 5.77 9.56
CA PRO A 49 -6.57 6.10 9.74
C PRO A 49 -5.69 4.85 9.86
N GLY A 50 -4.62 4.79 9.07
CA GLY A 50 -3.72 3.63 8.99
C GLY A 50 -4.25 2.48 8.12
N GLY A 51 -5.36 2.68 7.40
CA GLY A 51 -5.92 1.66 6.51
C GLY A 51 -5.00 1.31 5.35
N LEU A 52 -4.17 2.25 4.87
CA LEU A 52 -3.23 2.02 3.78
C LEU A 52 -2.12 1.05 4.18
N VAL A 53 -1.48 1.26 5.32
CA VAL A 53 -0.43 0.35 5.82
C VAL A 53 -0.99 -1.04 6.15
N GLU A 54 -2.21 -1.13 6.70
CA GLU A 54 -2.87 -2.43 6.92
C GLU A 54 -3.15 -3.16 5.61
N HIS A 55 -3.62 -2.44 4.60
CA HIS A 55 -3.87 -2.98 3.26
C HIS A 55 -2.57 -3.52 2.66
N SER A 56 -1.50 -2.74 2.67
CA SER A 56 -0.18 -3.13 2.17
C SER A 56 0.34 -4.40 2.84
N LEU A 57 0.23 -4.51 4.17
CA LEU A 57 0.59 -5.71 4.91
C LEU A 57 -0.26 -6.93 4.52
N ASN A 58 -1.56 -6.74 4.31
CA ASN A 58 -2.43 -7.83 3.89
C ASN A 58 -2.09 -8.33 2.49
N VAL A 59 -1.76 -7.42 1.57
CA VAL A 59 -1.31 -7.79 0.22
C VAL A 59 0.04 -8.50 0.28
N TYR A 60 1.00 -8.00 1.05
CA TYR A 60 2.28 -8.68 1.27
C TYR A 60 2.11 -10.11 1.77
N ARG A 61 1.34 -10.30 2.85
CA ARG A 61 1.10 -11.63 3.43
C ARG A 61 0.46 -12.57 2.42
N ARG A 62 -0.50 -12.08 1.64
CA ARG A 62 -1.20 -12.88 0.64
C ARG A 62 -0.29 -13.23 -0.53
N LEU A 63 0.46 -12.27 -1.03
CA LEU A 63 1.41 -12.49 -2.11
C LEU A 63 2.47 -13.51 -1.68
N ARG A 64 3.03 -13.36 -0.48
CA ARG A 64 3.99 -14.31 0.09
C ARG A 64 3.43 -15.73 0.20
N GLN A 65 2.20 -15.88 0.68
CA GLN A 65 1.53 -17.20 0.76
C GLN A 65 1.39 -17.85 -0.62
N ILE A 66 0.97 -17.09 -1.63
CA ILE A 66 0.83 -17.57 -3.00
C ILE A 66 2.19 -17.97 -3.55
N THR A 67 3.22 -17.13 -3.39
CA THR A 67 4.57 -17.42 -3.87
C THR A 67 5.15 -18.68 -3.21
N VAL A 68 4.96 -18.86 -1.90
CA VAL A 68 5.39 -20.07 -1.18
C VAL A 68 4.67 -21.31 -1.74
N LEU A 69 3.36 -21.22 -1.95
CA LEU A 69 2.56 -22.33 -2.48
C LEU A 69 3.02 -22.72 -3.90
N GLU A 70 3.22 -21.74 -4.78
CA GLU A 70 3.67 -21.98 -6.15
C GLU A 70 5.11 -22.51 -6.21
N THR A 71 5.97 -22.05 -5.31
CA THR A 71 7.39 -22.46 -5.30
C THR A 71 7.58 -23.86 -4.70
N TYR A 72 6.88 -24.18 -3.63
CA TYR A 72 7.15 -25.38 -2.82
C TYR A 72 5.97 -26.38 -2.76
N GLY A 73 4.83 -26.06 -3.34
CA GLY A 73 3.63 -26.91 -3.29
C GLY A 73 3.00 -27.04 -1.90
N THR A 74 3.40 -26.17 -0.96
CA THR A 74 2.92 -26.19 0.44
C THR A 74 2.91 -24.79 1.03
N THR A 75 2.02 -24.56 1.98
CA THR A 75 1.98 -23.31 2.76
C THR A 75 2.87 -23.34 4.01
N LEU A 76 3.53 -24.48 4.28
CA LEU A 76 4.36 -24.68 5.47
C LEU A 76 5.84 -24.37 5.24
N ALA A 77 6.23 -23.93 4.04
CA ALA A 77 7.62 -23.59 3.75
C ALA A 77 8.05 -22.38 4.61
N PRO A 78 9.17 -22.48 5.32
CA PRO A 78 9.56 -21.46 6.29
C PRO A 78 9.98 -20.16 5.62
N GLU A 79 10.74 -20.21 4.53
CA GLU A 79 11.30 -19.02 3.87
C GLU A 79 11.42 -19.21 2.37
N LEU A 80 11.26 -18.10 1.64
CA LEU A 80 11.61 -17.98 0.22
C LEU A 80 13.11 -17.68 0.09
N ALA A 81 13.68 -17.90 -1.09
CA ALA A 81 15.01 -17.41 -1.38
C ALA A 81 15.07 -15.88 -1.19
N GLU A 82 16.22 -15.37 -0.70
CA GLU A 82 16.39 -13.98 -0.27
C GLU A 82 15.90 -12.96 -1.32
N GLY A 83 16.33 -13.07 -2.58
CA GLY A 83 15.89 -12.15 -3.64
C GLY A 83 14.38 -12.25 -3.94
N VAL A 84 13.78 -13.45 -3.82
CA VAL A 84 12.33 -13.62 -4.00
C VAL A 84 11.56 -13.02 -2.82
N GLU A 85 12.06 -13.20 -1.59
CA GLU A 85 11.46 -12.61 -0.39
C GLU A 85 11.49 -11.09 -0.45
N GLU A 86 12.59 -10.48 -0.92
CA GLU A 86 12.72 -9.05 -1.12
C GLU A 86 11.73 -8.51 -2.16
N THR A 87 11.65 -9.14 -3.33
CA THR A 87 10.69 -8.77 -4.38
C THR A 87 9.26 -8.85 -3.88
N VAL A 88 8.89 -9.92 -3.17
CA VAL A 88 7.56 -10.08 -2.57
C VAL A 88 7.27 -8.97 -1.56
N ALA A 89 8.25 -8.60 -0.75
CA ALA A 89 8.10 -7.50 0.21
C ALA A 89 7.88 -6.16 -0.49
N ILE A 90 8.69 -5.83 -1.48
CA ILE A 90 8.57 -4.59 -2.27
C ILE A 90 7.20 -4.52 -2.94
N LEU A 91 6.82 -5.55 -3.69
CA LEU A 91 5.56 -5.58 -4.41
C LEU A 91 4.36 -5.46 -3.47
N GLY A 92 4.35 -6.27 -2.40
CA GLY A 92 3.22 -6.27 -1.46
C GLY A 92 3.09 -4.98 -0.66
N LEU A 93 4.21 -4.42 -0.21
CA LEU A 93 4.21 -3.25 0.66
C LEU A 93 4.04 -1.93 -0.08
N LEU A 94 4.51 -1.83 -1.34
CA LEU A 94 4.56 -0.56 -2.07
C LEU A 94 3.58 -0.44 -3.25
N HIS A 95 2.83 -1.49 -3.62
CA HIS A 95 1.96 -1.45 -4.81
C HIS A 95 0.99 -0.27 -4.83
N ASP A 96 0.54 0.18 -3.69
CA ASP A 96 -0.46 1.22 -3.48
C ASP A 96 0.11 2.55 -2.95
N VAL A 97 1.42 2.76 -3.05
CA VAL A 97 2.06 4.01 -2.59
C VAL A 97 1.52 5.25 -3.30
N CYS A 98 0.89 5.09 -4.47
CA CYS A 98 0.16 6.15 -5.16
C CYS A 98 -0.94 6.81 -4.33
N LYS A 99 -1.38 6.16 -3.25
CA LYS A 99 -2.44 6.65 -2.37
C LYS A 99 -1.97 7.65 -1.31
N VAL A 100 -0.66 7.92 -1.23
CA VAL A 100 -0.15 8.96 -0.31
C VAL A 100 -0.60 10.34 -0.75
N GLY A 101 -0.99 11.17 0.21
CA GLY A 101 -1.35 12.57 0.01
C GLY A 101 -2.61 12.82 -0.84
N VAL A 102 -3.45 11.80 -1.09
CA VAL A 102 -4.65 11.96 -1.94
C VAL A 102 -5.96 11.95 -1.16
N TYR A 103 -5.95 11.49 0.08
CA TYR A 103 -7.15 11.46 0.92
C TYR A 103 -7.14 12.59 1.92
N HIS A 104 -8.21 13.39 1.90
CA HIS A 104 -8.41 14.52 2.80
C HIS A 104 -9.72 14.34 3.56
N THR A 105 -9.81 14.87 4.77
CA THR A 105 -11.06 14.87 5.54
C THR A 105 -11.85 16.13 5.26
N GLU A 106 -13.17 15.98 5.04
CA GLU A 106 -14.12 17.09 4.94
C GLU A 106 -15.30 16.84 5.85
N THR A 107 -15.79 17.92 6.49
CA THR A 107 -17.04 17.86 7.22
C THR A 107 -18.20 17.87 6.22
N LYS A 108 -19.02 16.82 6.27
CA LYS A 108 -20.26 16.68 5.47
C LYS A 108 -21.46 16.59 6.40
N ARG A 109 -22.64 16.90 5.87
CA ARG A 109 -23.90 16.79 6.60
C ARG A 109 -24.74 15.65 6.08
N ARG A 110 -25.36 14.91 6.98
CA ARG A 110 -26.35 13.88 6.66
C ARG A 110 -27.54 13.96 7.60
N LYS A 111 -28.68 13.47 7.15
CA LYS A 111 -29.86 13.32 8.01
C LYS A 111 -29.73 11.99 8.76
N ASN A 112 -29.72 12.05 10.09
CA ASN A 112 -29.74 10.86 10.92
C ASN A 112 -31.12 10.18 10.78
N GLN A 113 -31.13 8.95 10.30
CA GLN A 113 -32.35 8.20 10.00
C GLN A 113 -33.13 7.84 11.26
N ALA A 114 -32.46 7.69 12.40
CA ALA A 114 -33.12 7.33 13.67
C ALA A 114 -33.73 8.54 14.38
N THR A 115 -33.07 9.72 14.30
CA THR A 115 -33.51 10.93 15.03
C THR A 115 -34.22 11.95 14.14
N GLY A 116 -34.04 11.86 12.82
CA GLY A 116 -34.56 12.82 11.86
C GLY A 116 -33.78 14.13 11.79
N PHE A 117 -32.80 14.36 12.66
CA PHE A 117 -32.00 15.60 12.70
C PHE A 117 -30.82 15.54 11.74
N TRP A 118 -30.33 16.70 11.31
CA TRP A 118 -29.10 16.84 10.56
C TRP A 118 -27.91 16.75 11.50
N GLU A 119 -26.90 15.94 11.13
CA GLU A 119 -25.64 15.78 11.86
C GLU A 119 -24.46 16.00 10.93
N ASP A 120 -23.40 16.60 11.46
CA ASP A 120 -22.13 16.73 10.76
C ASP A 120 -21.29 15.46 10.99
N TYR A 121 -20.59 15.01 9.94
CA TYR A 121 -19.68 13.88 10.04
C TYR A 121 -18.43 14.10 9.19
N GLN A 122 -17.32 13.51 9.57
CA GLN A 122 -16.09 13.53 8.79
C GLN A 122 -16.16 12.49 7.68
N ALA A 123 -15.82 12.89 6.47
CA ALA A 123 -15.75 11.99 5.32
C ALA A 123 -14.42 12.16 4.60
N TYR A 124 -13.83 11.05 4.17
CA TYR A 124 -12.69 11.12 3.27
C TYR A 124 -13.15 11.55 1.88
N VAL A 125 -12.39 12.47 1.29
CA VAL A 125 -12.51 12.89 -0.11
C VAL A 125 -11.21 12.65 -0.84
N PHE A 126 -11.31 12.30 -2.12
CA PHE A 126 -10.16 12.03 -2.96
C PHE A 126 -9.79 13.28 -3.76
N ARG A 127 -8.55 13.73 -3.66
CA ARG A 127 -7.97 14.82 -4.44
C ARG A 127 -6.55 14.44 -4.82
N ASP A 128 -6.34 14.13 -6.08
CA ASP A 128 -5.03 13.73 -6.58
C ASP A 128 -4.35 14.88 -7.34
N PRO A 129 -3.25 15.46 -6.81
CA PRO A 129 -2.52 16.51 -7.49
C PRO A 129 -1.66 15.99 -8.65
N LEU A 130 -1.44 14.67 -8.73
CA LEU A 130 -0.66 14.01 -9.77
C LEU A 130 -1.48 12.91 -10.43
N PRO A 131 -2.35 13.24 -11.41
CA PRO A 131 -3.34 12.32 -11.96
C PRO A 131 -2.74 11.35 -12.98
N LEU A 132 -1.77 10.57 -12.56
CA LEU A 132 -1.28 9.39 -13.26
C LEU A 132 -2.18 8.19 -12.93
N GLY A 133 -2.13 7.12 -13.71
CA GLY A 133 -2.73 5.84 -13.36
C GLY A 133 -2.15 5.31 -12.03
N HIS A 134 -2.89 4.49 -11.30
CA HIS A 134 -2.44 4.01 -9.98
C HIS A 134 -1.07 3.32 -10.05
N GLY A 135 -0.89 2.39 -11.00
CA GLY A 135 0.36 1.67 -11.18
C GLY A 135 1.49 2.59 -11.63
N GLU A 136 1.24 3.46 -12.60
CA GLU A 136 2.22 4.43 -13.08
C GLU A 136 2.65 5.40 -11.99
N LYS A 137 1.71 5.86 -11.15
CA LYS A 137 2.01 6.77 -10.06
C LYS A 137 2.82 6.07 -8.96
N SER A 138 2.46 4.82 -8.60
CA SER A 138 3.24 4.04 -7.64
C SER A 138 4.66 3.83 -8.15
N LEU A 139 4.82 3.39 -9.39
CA LEU A 139 6.12 3.23 -10.03
C LEU A 139 6.94 4.52 -10.03
N TYR A 140 6.34 5.63 -10.46
CA TYR A 140 7.00 6.95 -10.46
C TYR A 140 7.48 7.37 -9.07
N LEU A 141 6.65 7.20 -8.04
CA LEU A 141 7.00 7.59 -6.67
C LEU A 141 8.12 6.71 -6.10
N ILE A 142 8.06 5.39 -6.31
CA ILE A 142 9.09 4.46 -5.81
C ILE A 142 10.44 4.76 -6.46
N GLN A 143 10.50 4.90 -7.79
CA GLN A 143 11.74 5.10 -8.54
C GLN A 143 12.44 6.43 -8.27
N ARG A 144 11.80 7.37 -7.59
CA ARG A 144 12.45 8.58 -7.09
C ARG A 144 13.31 8.34 -5.86
N HIS A 145 13.12 7.22 -5.17
CA HIS A 145 13.75 6.93 -3.88
C HIS A 145 14.51 5.61 -3.86
N MET A 146 14.13 4.66 -4.71
CA MET A 146 14.73 3.32 -4.76
C MET A 146 14.57 2.72 -6.16
N ASP A 147 15.61 2.07 -6.67
CA ASP A 147 15.53 1.38 -7.95
C ASP A 147 14.70 0.09 -7.83
N LEU A 148 13.97 -0.22 -8.91
CA LEU A 148 13.20 -1.45 -9.07
C LEU A 148 13.78 -2.30 -10.19
N GLU A 149 13.77 -3.61 -9.99
CA GLU A 149 14.02 -4.55 -11.10
C GLU A 149 12.92 -4.42 -12.17
N PRO A 150 13.21 -4.70 -13.45
CA PRO A 150 12.24 -4.56 -14.53
C PRO A 150 10.93 -5.31 -14.28
N GLU A 151 11.01 -6.53 -13.72
CA GLU A 151 9.86 -7.36 -13.39
C GLU A 151 9.01 -6.75 -12.27
N GLU A 152 9.65 -6.15 -11.25
CA GLU A 152 8.97 -5.45 -10.16
C GLU A 152 8.25 -4.22 -10.67
N ALA A 153 8.93 -3.42 -11.51
CA ALA A 153 8.36 -2.24 -12.13
C ALA A 153 7.12 -2.58 -12.99
N LEU A 154 7.20 -3.66 -13.78
CA LEU A 154 6.06 -4.15 -14.57
C LEU A 154 4.93 -4.65 -13.68
N ALA A 155 5.22 -5.40 -12.63
CA ALA A 155 4.22 -5.92 -11.70
C ALA A 155 3.47 -4.78 -11.01
N ILE A 156 4.17 -3.78 -10.47
CA ILE A 156 3.54 -2.60 -9.83
C ILE A 156 2.70 -1.82 -10.83
N ARG A 157 3.22 -1.59 -12.05
CA ARG A 157 2.51 -0.87 -13.08
C ARG A 157 1.19 -1.55 -13.48
N CYS A 158 1.21 -2.88 -13.64
CA CYS A 158 0.09 -3.64 -14.18
C CYS A 158 -0.95 -4.06 -13.13
N ILE A 159 -0.71 -3.88 -11.84
CA ILE A 159 -1.58 -4.38 -10.77
C ILE A 159 -3.02 -3.82 -10.85
N TRP A 160 -3.20 -2.67 -11.49
CA TRP A 160 -4.48 -1.97 -11.64
C TRP A 160 -5.02 -1.95 -13.08
N GLU A 161 -4.29 -2.49 -14.05
CA GLU A 161 -4.83 -2.60 -15.39
C GLU A 161 -5.87 -3.73 -15.41
N PRO A 162 -7.14 -3.45 -15.80
CA PRO A 162 -8.06 -4.53 -16.09
C PRO A 162 -7.43 -5.33 -17.24
N MET A 163 -7.33 -6.65 -17.06
CA MET A 163 -6.94 -7.55 -18.15
C MET A 163 -7.98 -7.40 -19.27
N THR A 164 -7.80 -6.41 -20.13
CA THR A 164 -8.52 -6.35 -21.40
C THR A 164 -7.92 -7.43 -22.27
N ALA A 165 -8.62 -8.56 -22.37
CA ALA A 165 -8.33 -9.57 -23.36
C ALA A 165 -8.25 -8.88 -24.73
N ARG A 166 -7.07 -8.89 -25.35
CA ARG A 166 -6.90 -8.56 -26.77
C ARG A 166 -7.32 -9.76 -27.60
#